data_f042804e60a7b41039b7d57ece1fdc00
#
_entry.id   f042804e60a7b41039b7d57ece1fdc00
#
_cell.length_a   1.000
_cell.length_b   1.000
_cell.length_c   1.000
_cell.angle_alpha   90.00
_cell.angle_beta   90.00
_cell.angle_gamma   90.00
#
_symmetry.space_group_name_H-M   'P 1'
#
loop_
_entity.id
_entity.type
_entity.pdbx_description
1 polymer ?
#
loop_
_entity_poly.entity_id
_entity_poly.type
_entity_poly.pdbx_seq_one_letter_code
_entity_poly.pdbx_strand_id
1 'polypeptide(L)'
;AALFFTGLITSFIYLMIDSPQGNGDRGSTISRQVLGLASGSVNGFSSVGGFLGIIALCVFAAQTAQEYTYGTLRNLLIRQPSRMKILVGKLISMALFALVMITIAAVVSIAISYILAPGAKVNTDLWFTSDGLDAIFTTIVNVTISVVAFGIVGMVLGLLLRSPISAISFGVLWLLIVENLLIAVK
;
A
#
# COMPACT_ATOMS: atom_id res chain seq x y z
N ALA A 1 11.57 -2.89 -0.09
CA ALA A 1 10.71 -2.86 -1.28
C ALA A 1 9.71 -1.70 -1.21
N ALA A 2 8.82 -1.61 -0.20
CA ALA A 2 7.77 -0.58 -0.12
C ALA A 2 8.34 0.85 -0.22
N LEU A 3 9.34 1.20 0.57
CA LEU A 3 9.98 2.53 0.55
C LEU A 3 10.61 2.87 -0.81
N PHE A 4 11.24 1.89 -1.43
CA PHE A 4 11.84 2.05 -2.76
C PHE A 4 10.77 2.37 -3.80
N PHE A 5 9.68 1.59 -3.85
CA PHE A 5 8.58 1.82 -4.78
C PHE A 5 7.88 3.15 -4.52
N THR A 6 7.67 3.53 -3.25
CA THR A 6 7.07 4.83 -2.92
C THR A 6 7.93 5.99 -3.43
N GLY A 7 9.24 5.94 -3.16
CA GLY A 7 10.17 6.97 -3.64
C GLY A 7 10.23 7.04 -5.16
N LEU A 8 10.29 5.88 -5.82
CA LEU A 8 10.38 5.79 -7.27
C LEU A 8 9.11 6.33 -7.95
N ILE A 9 7.92 5.91 -7.50
CA ILE A 9 6.65 6.36 -8.08
C ILE A 9 6.44 7.85 -7.83
N THR A 10 6.73 8.34 -6.61
CA THR A 10 6.64 9.76 -6.32
C THR A 10 7.58 10.57 -7.23
N SER A 11 8.83 10.13 -7.40
CA SER A 11 9.78 10.80 -8.31
C SER A 11 9.31 10.76 -9.77
N PHE A 12 8.77 9.62 -10.20
CA PHE A 12 8.26 9.46 -11.56
C PHE A 12 7.08 10.39 -11.87
N ILE A 13 6.18 10.62 -10.91
CA ILE A 13 5.06 11.57 -11.05
C ILE A 13 5.60 12.97 -11.34
N TYR A 14 6.62 13.41 -10.60
CA TYR A 14 7.22 14.74 -10.81
C TYR A 14 8.00 14.86 -12.12
N LEU A 15 8.63 13.79 -12.58
CA LEU A 15 9.34 13.75 -13.86
C LEU A 15 8.38 13.78 -15.07
N MET A 16 7.16 13.23 -14.90
CA MET A 16 6.17 13.16 -15.98
C MET A 16 5.32 14.41 -16.15
N ILE A 17 5.38 15.39 -15.24
CA ILE A 17 4.58 16.63 -15.29
C ILE A 17 4.78 17.42 -16.60
N ASP A 18 5.98 17.41 -17.16
CA ASP A 18 6.35 18.19 -18.35
C ASP A 18 6.40 17.37 -19.65
N SER A 19 6.10 16.06 -19.62
CA SER A 19 6.07 15.26 -20.85
C SER A 19 4.87 15.64 -21.69
N PRO A 20 5.05 16.08 -22.96
CA PRO A 20 3.96 16.31 -23.88
C PRO A 20 3.34 14.92 -24.21
N GLN A 21 2.32 14.53 -23.47
CA GLN A 21 1.57 13.33 -23.85
C GLN A 21 0.69 13.69 -25.03
N GLY A 22 0.97 13.02 -26.15
CA GLY A 22 0.18 13.09 -27.36
C GLY A 22 -1.29 12.77 -27.09
N ASN A 23 -2.15 13.44 -27.83
CA ASN A 23 -3.61 13.30 -27.89
C ASN A 23 -4.07 11.84 -27.79
N GLY A 24 -4.33 11.37 -26.60
CA GLY A 24 -4.89 10.05 -26.35
C GLY A 24 -5.56 10.04 -24.98
N ASP A 25 -6.85 10.14 -24.98
CA ASP A 25 -7.83 10.28 -23.90
C ASP A 25 -7.87 9.06 -22.93
N ARG A 26 -6.73 8.62 -22.35
CA ARG A 26 -6.65 7.52 -21.37
C ARG A 26 -5.50 7.65 -20.38
N GLY A 27 -5.38 8.78 -19.74
CA GLY A 27 -4.46 8.92 -18.62
C GLY A 27 -4.84 10.15 -17.82
N SER A 28 -5.10 10.01 -16.54
CA SER A 28 -5.21 11.14 -15.63
C SER A 28 -3.91 11.94 -15.72
N THR A 29 -3.92 12.99 -16.52
CA THR A 29 -2.82 13.95 -16.56
C THR A 29 -2.72 14.57 -15.18
N ILE A 30 -1.73 14.12 -14.41
CA ILE A 30 -1.38 14.77 -13.15
C ILE A 30 -0.85 16.14 -13.53
N SER A 31 -1.74 17.14 -13.51
CA SER A 31 -1.37 18.50 -13.82
C SER A 31 -0.71 19.16 -12.62
N ARG A 32 0.12 20.18 -12.87
CA ARG A 32 0.69 21.03 -11.80
C ARG A 32 -0.38 21.57 -10.86
N GLN A 33 -1.59 21.81 -11.37
CA GLN A 33 -2.74 22.28 -10.57
C GLN A 33 -3.16 21.24 -9.53
N VAL A 34 -3.22 19.97 -9.90
CA VAL A 34 -3.58 18.86 -8.98
C VAL A 34 -2.53 18.70 -7.89
N LEU A 35 -1.24 18.81 -8.24
CA LEU A 35 -0.16 18.73 -7.25
C LEU A 35 -0.06 19.99 -6.36
N GLY A 36 -0.56 21.13 -6.80
CA GLY A 36 -0.67 22.36 -6.00
C GLY A 36 -1.84 22.33 -5.00
N LEU A 37 -2.76 21.36 -5.07
CA LEU A 37 -3.85 21.22 -4.12
C LEU A 37 -3.35 20.74 -2.75
N ALA A 38 -4.19 20.86 -1.72
CA ALA A 38 -3.90 20.41 -0.38
C ALA A 38 -3.46 18.92 -0.30
N SER A 39 -4.01 18.06 -1.18
CA SER A 39 -3.65 16.64 -1.30
C SER A 39 -2.40 16.36 -2.15
N GLY A 40 -1.80 17.39 -2.74
CA GLY A 40 -0.66 17.23 -3.68
C GLY A 40 0.56 16.58 -3.04
N SER A 41 0.82 16.88 -1.76
CA SER A 41 1.95 16.33 -0.99
C SER A 41 1.88 14.80 -0.85
N VAL A 42 0.68 14.22 -0.82
CA VAL A 42 0.44 12.77 -0.63
C VAL A 42 -0.01 12.05 -1.90
N ASN A 43 -0.05 12.74 -3.04
CA ASN A 43 -0.52 12.15 -4.29
C ASN A 43 0.35 10.95 -4.72
N GLY A 44 1.66 11.07 -4.60
CA GLY A 44 2.60 9.97 -4.84
C GLY A 44 2.35 8.78 -3.90
N PHE A 45 2.09 9.04 -2.63
CA PHE A 45 1.79 8.01 -1.66
C PHE A 45 0.45 7.31 -1.92
N SER A 46 -0.60 8.06 -2.24
CA SER A 46 -1.91 7.49 -2.57
C SER A 46 -1.86 6.60 -3.82
N SER A 47 -1.08 6.99 -4.83
CA SER A 47 -0.87 6.20 -6.05
C SER A 47 -0.16 4.86 -5.79
N VAL A 48 0.64 4.77 -4.74
CA VAL A 48 1.32 3.53 -4.33
C VAL A 48 0.43 2.64 -3.45
N GLY A 49 -0.68 3.16 -2.94
CA GLY A 49 -1.55 2.46 -1.98
C GLY A 49 -1.96 1.06 -2.43
N GLY A 50 -2.33 0.89 -3.70
CA GLY A 50 -2.66 -0.42 -4.29
C GLY A 50 -1.49 -1.40 -4.25
N PHE A 51 -0.29 -0.96 -4.61
CA PHE A 51 0.93 -1.80 -4.54
C PHE A 51 1.28 -2.18 -3.10
N LEU A 52 1.10 -1.28 -2.14
CA LEU A 52 1.31 -1.57 -0.73
C LEU A 52 0.32 -2.64 -0.24
N GLY A 53 -0.92 -2.62 -0.72
CA GLY A 53 -1.92 -3.66 -0.45
C GLY A 53 -1.49 -5.03 -0.97
N ILE A 54 -1.00 -5.10 -2.22
CA ILE A 54 -0.49 -6.36 -2.80
C ILE A 54 0.72 -6.89 -2.00
N ILE A 55 1.66 -6.01 -1.64
CA ILE A 55 2.82 -6.38 -0.81
C ILE A 55 2.35 -6.92 0.55
N ALA A 56 1.38 -6.26 1.19
CA ALA A 56 0.83 -6.72 2.46
C ALA A 56 0.16 -8.08 2.33
N LEU A 57 -0.64 -8.30 1.29
CA LEU A 57 -1.24 -9.60 1.00
C LEU A 57 -0.16 -10.69 0.92
N CYS A 58 0.89 -10.47 0.12
CA CYS A 58 1.99 -11.42 -0.04
C CYS A 58 2.71 -11.71 1.29
N VAL A 59 3.03 -10.66 2.06
CA VAL A 59 3.73 -10.79 3.35
C VAL A 59 2.88 -11.53 4.37
N PHE A 60 1.60 -11.18 4.52
CA PHE A 60 0.70 -11.81 5.49
C PHE A 60 0.41 -13.27 5.10
N ALA A 61 0.24 -13.56 3.81
CA ALA A 61 0.09 -14.91 3.29
C ALA A 61 1.34 -15.77 3.57
N ALA A 62 2.53 -15.25 3.24
CA ALA A 62 3.79 -15.94 3.47
C ALA A 62 4.04 -16.23 4.95
N GLN A 63 3.91 -15.21 5.80
CA GLN A 63 4.11 -15.31 7.24
C GLN A 63 3.17 -16.34 7.89
N THR A 64 1.93 -16.41 7.40
CA THR A 64 0.95 -17.35 7.94
C THR A 64 1.19 -18.77 7.45
N ALA A 65 1.47 -18.94 6.15
CA ALA A 65 1.70 -20.24 5.56
C ALA A 65 3.03 -20.89 6.01
N GLN A 66 4.07 -20.09 6.29
CA GLN A 66 5.37 -20.56 6.76
C GLN A 66 5.28 -21.34 8.10
N GLU A 67 4.35 -20.97 8.98
CA GLU A 67 4.15 -21.70 10.24
C GLU A 67 3.72 -23.15 10.03
N TYR A 68 2.98 -23.41 8.94
CA TYR A 68 2.63 -24.77 8.56
C TYR A 68 3.83 -25.51 7.95
N THR A 69 4.57 -24.84 7.08
CA THR A 69 5.73 -25.42 6.39
C THR A 69 6.86 -25.77 7.35
N TYR A 70 7.14 -24.92 8.35
CA TYR A 70 8.20 -25.15 9.33
C TYR A 70 7.73 -25.93 10.56
N GLY A 71 6.44 -26.29 10.65
CA GLY A 71 5.90 -27.04 11.78
C GLY A 71 5.87 -26.29 13.12
N THR A 72 6.13 -24.98 13.11
CA THR A 72 6.18 -24.15 14.33
C THR A 72 4.81 -24.00 15.00
N LEU A 73 3.74 -24.17 14.24
CA LEU A 73 2.36 -24.11 14.74
C LEU A 73 2.11 -25.13 15.86
N ARG A 74 2.73 -26.33 15.80
CA ARG A 74 2.61 -27.36 16.85
C ARG A 74 3.17 -26.89 18.19
N ASN A 75 4.32 -26.23 18.16
CA ASN A 75 4.96 -25.70 19.37
C ASN A 75 4.18 -24.52 19.97
N LEU A 76 3.58 -23.67 19.12
CA LEU A 76 2.71 -22.58 19.56
C LEU A 76 1.44 -23.09 20.24
N LEU A 77 0.81 -24.14 19.71
CA LEU A 77 -0.41 -24.73 20.27
C LEU A 77 -0.18 -25.45 21.61
N ILE A 78 1.01 -25.94 21.89
CA ILE A 78 1.36 -26.52 23.20
C ILE A 78 1.40 -25.42 24.27
N ARG A 79 1.88 -24.23 23.93
CA ARG A 79 1.97 -23.09 24.87
C ARG A 79 0.64 -22.35 25.03
N GLN A 80 -0.13 -22.28 23.96
CA GLN A 80 -1.46 -21.61 23.96
C GLN A 80 -2.48 -22.47 23.21
N PRO A 81 -3.40 -23.14 23.93
CA PRO A 81 -4.38 -24.04 23.31
C PRO A 81 -5.46 -23.31 22.51
N SER A 82 -5.57 -21.99 22.65
CA SER A 82 -6.60 -21.19 21.96
C SER A 82 -6.09 -20.71 20.61
N ARG A 83 -6.49 -21.37 19.52
CA ARG A 83 -6.13 -21.04 18.13
C ARG A 83 -6.50 -19.61 17.74
N MET A 84 -7.65 -19.13 18.22
CA MET A 84 -8.13 -17.77 17.91
C MET A 84 -7.24 -16.68 18.52
N LYS A 85 -6.73 -16.89 19.74
CA LYS A 85 -5.83 -15.92 20.38
C LYS A 85 -4.50 -15.80 19.62
N ILE A 86 -3.96 -16.91 19.13
CA ILE A 86 -2.74 -16.90 18.30
C ILE A 86 -2.98 -16.14 17.00
N LEU A 87 -4.11 -16.40 16.33
CA LEU A 87 -4.46 -15.77 15.06
C LEU A 87 -4.64 -14.24 15.20
N VAL A 88 -5.41 -13.84 16.22
CA VAL A 88 -5.66 -12.42 16.50
C VAL A 88 -4.37 -11.70 16.91
N GLY A 89 -3.57 -12.32 17.79
CA GLY A 89 -2.28 -11.76 18.18
C GLY A 89 -1.34 -11.56 16.99
N LYS A 90 -1.31 -12.51 16.07
CA LYS A 90 -0.54 -12.41 14.83
C LYS A 90 -1.05 -11.29 13.93
N LEU A 91 -2.38 -11.21 13.74
CA LEU A 91 -2.98 -10.14 12.95
C LEU A 91 -2.63 -8.76 13.50
N ILE A 92 -2.73 -8.57 14.81
CA ILE A 92 -2.39 -7.30 15.49
C ILE A 92 -0.91 -6.97 15.26
N SER A 93 -0.01 -7.92 15.47
CA SER A 93 1.43 -7.71 15.27
C SER A 93 1.76 -7.31 13.84
N MET A 94 1.14 -7.97 12.85
CA MET A 94 1.34 -7.68 11.44
C MET A 94 0.73 -6.33 11.04
N ALA A 95 -0.44 -5.99 11.58
CA ALA A 95 -1.10 -4.71 11.37
C ALA A 95 -0.28 -3.55 11.95
N LEU A 96 0.28 -3.70 13.15
CA LEU A 96 1.17 -2.71 13.74
C LEU A 96 2.44 -2.51 12.92
N PHE A 97 3.06 -3.61 12.46
CA PHE A 97 4.22 -3.52 11.57
C PHE A 97 3.88 -2.81 10.25
N ALA A 98 2.72 -3.13 9.64
CA ALA A 98 2.25 -2.47 8.43
C ALA A 98 2.03 -0.97 8.67
N LEU A 99 1.42 -0.60 9.78
CA LEU A 99 1.18 0.81 10.15
C LEU A 99 2.49 1.60 10.26
N VAL A 100 3.50 1.05 10.91
CA VAL A 100 4.84 1.68 11.00
C VAL A 100 5.44 1.84 9.60
N MET A 101 5.37 0.81 8.75
CA MET A 101 5.90 0.86 7.38
C MET A 101 5.16 1.88 6.51
N ILE A 102 3.84 1.98 6.63
CA ILE A 102 3.00 2.95 5.91
C ILE A 102 3.35 4.37 6.34
N THR A 103 3.50 4.61 7.65
CA THR A 103 3.87 5.94 8.17
C THR A 103 5.23 6.38 7.64
N ILE A 104 6.23 5.50 7.66
CA ILE A 104 7.55 5.80 7.10
C ILE A 104 7.46 6.05 5.59
N ALA A 105 6.67 5.27 4.85
CA ALA A 105 6.46 5.47 3.42
C ALA A 105 5.78 6.81 3.11
N ALA A 106 4.80 7.23 3.91
CA ALA A 106 4.14 8.53 3.78
C ALA A 106 5.13 9.68 4.00
N VAL A 107 5.95 9.60 5.07
CA VAL A 107 6.99 10.61 5.36
C VAL A 107 7.99 10.71 4.21
N VAL A 108 8.46 9.58 3.68
CA VAL A 108 9.39 9.55 2.53
C VAL A 108 8.74 10.17 1.30
N SER A 109 7.47 9.85 1.01
CA SER A 109 6.75 10.42 -0.13
C SER A 109 6.61 11.94 -0.02
N ILE A 110 6.21 12.44 1.15
CA ILE A 110 6.07 13.88 1.41
C ILE A 110 7.42 14.58 1.28
N ALA A 111 8.48 14.01 1.83
CA ALA A 111 9.83 14.57 1.73
C ALA A 111 10.30 14.67 0.28
N ILE A 112 10.12 13.62 -0.52
CA ILE A 112 10.47 13.62 -1.95
C ILE A 112 9.62 14.64 -2.72
N SER A 113 8.30 14.70 -2.45
CA SER A 113 7.40 15.67 -3.05
C SER A 113 7.87 17.11 -2.77
N TYR A 114 8.24 17.41 -1.53
CA TYR A 114 8.73 18.73 -1.14
C TYR A 114 10.05 19.12 -1.82
N ILE A 115 10.97 18.17 -1.97
CA ILE A 115 12.26 18.39 -2.64
C ILE A 115 12.08 18.64 -4.15
N LEU A 116 11.15 17.92 -4.79
CA LEU A 116 10.94 17.98 -6.24
C LEU A 116 9.99 19.11 -6.67
N ALA A 117 9.12 19.59 -5.78
CA ALA A 117 8.12 20.63 -6.07
C ALA A 117 8.71 21.92 -6.70
N PRO A 118 9.83 22.48 -6.21
CA PRO A 118 10.42 23.70 -6.80
C PRO A 118 10.87 23.48 -8.24
N GLY A 119 11.47 22.32 -8.54
CA GLY A 119 11.90 21.96 -9.90
C GLY A 119 10.74 21.82 -10.87
N ALA A 120 9.61 21.32 -10.40
CA ALA A 120 8.37 21.17 -11.16
C ALA A 120 7.49 22.43 -11.19
N LYS A 121 7.91 23.53 -10.53
CA LYS A 121 7.14 24.79 -10.40
C LYS A 121 5.74 24.56 -9.81
N VAL A 122 5.64 23.66 -8.83
CA VAL A 122 4.40 23.37 -8.08
C VAL A 122 4.35 24.27 -6.86
N ASN A 123 3.21 24.95 -6.64
CA ASN A 123 3.00 25.75 -5.44
C ASN A 123 2.71 24.82 -4.24
N THR A 124 3.46 24.99 -3.16
CA THR A 124 3.37 24.19 -1.95
C THR A 124 2.64 24.85 -0.80
N ASP A 125 2.12 26.08 -0.99
CA ASP A 125 1.54 26.89 0.09
C ASP A 125 0.36 26.21 0.78
N LEU A 126 -0.40 25.39 0.04
CA LEU A 126 -1.58 24.69 0.55
C LEU A 126 -1.26 23.38 1.25
N TRP A 127 -0.04 22.84 1.15
CA TRP A 127 0.29 21.50 1.65
C TRP A 127 0.30 21.39 3.17
N PHE A 128 0.67 22.47 3.84
CA PHE A 128 0.78 22.53 5.32
C PHE A 128 -0.32 23.39 5.96
N THR A 129 -1.39 23.66 5.23
CA THR A 129 -2.61 24.26 5.78
C THR A 129 -3.41 23.20 6.55
N SER A 130 -4.45 23.60 7.30
CA SER A 130 -5.38 22.68 7.95
C SER A 130 -5.91 21.63 6.97
N ASP A 131 -6.33 22.06 5.79
CA ASP A 131 -6.87 21.18 4.74
C ASP A 131 -5.80 20.21 4.19
N GLY A 132 -4.54 20.66 4.10
CA GLY A 132 -3.41 19.83 3.72
C GLY A 132 -3.11 18.75 4.75
N LEU A 133 -3.12 19.09 6.04
CA LEU A 133 -2.91 18.14 7.13
C LEU A 133 -4.05 17.12 7.21
N ASP A 134 -5.28 17.53 7.01
CA ASP A 134 -6.44 16.64 6.95
C ASP A 134 -6.35 15.69 5.75
N ALA A 135 -5.90 16.16 4.60
CA ALA A 135 -5.67 15.32 3.43
C ALA A 135 -4.57 14.27 3.69
N ILE A 136 -3.47 14.66 4.35
CA ILE A 136 -2.39 13.74 4.75
C ILE A 136 -2.93 12.67 5.68
N PHE A 137 -3.62 13.06 6.75
CA PHE A 137 -4.16 12.14 7.74
C PHE A 137 -5.18 11.17 7.11
N THR A 138 -6.13 11.69 6.35
CA THR A 138 -7.15 10.89 5.67
C THR A 138 -6.53 9.89 4.69
N THR A 139 -5.51 10.30 3.95
CA THR A 139 -4.81 9.41 3.00
C THR A 139 -4.08 8.29 3.74
N ILE A 140 -3.38 8.59 4.83
CA ILE A 140 -2.69 7.58 5.65
C ILE A 140 -3.71 6.58 6.22
N VAL A 141 -4.82 7.04 6.74
CA VAL A 141 -5.89 6.17 7.28
C VAL A 141 -6.47 5.28 6.18
N ASN A 142 -6.81 5.84 5.02
CA ASN A 142 -7.38 5.09 3.91
C ASN A 142 -6.42 4.02 3.38
N VAL A 143 -5.14 4.36 3.20
CA VAL A 143 -4.11 3.40 2.78
C VAL A 143 -3.91 2.32 3.85
N THR A 144 -3.92 2.68 5.14
CA THR A 144 -3.79 1.72 6.24
C THR A 144 -4.95 0.73 6.25
N ILE A 145 -6.19 1.20 6.11
CA ILE A 145 -7.38 0.33 6.04
C ILE A 145 -7.26 -0.62 4.85
N SER A 146 -6.89 -0.11 3.68
CA SER A 146 -6.71 -0.93 2.47
C SER A 146 -5.63 -1.99 2.66
N VAL A 147 -4.47 -1.62 3.18
CA VAL A 147 -3.33 -2.53 3.40
C VAL A 147 -3.68 -3.62 4.42
N VAL A 148 -4.37 -3.27 5.50
CA VAL A 148 -4.82 -4.25 6.50
C VAL A 148 -5.88 -5.17 5.91
N ALA A 149 -6.83 -4.66 5.13
CA ALA A 149 -7.84 -5.47 4.46
C ALA A 149 -7.21 -6.50 3.50
N PHE A 150 -6.29 -6.09 2.63
CA PHE A 150 -5.54 -7.00 1.77
C PHE A 150 -4.68 -7.97 2.58
N GLY A 151 -4.09 -7.52 3.68
CA GLY A 151 -3.34 -8.36 4.61
C GLY A 151 -4.20 -9.48 5.22
N ILE A 152 -5.43 -9.16 5.65
CA ILE A 152 -6.39 -10.16 6.17
C ILE A 152 -6.70 -11.20 5.10
N VAL A 153 -6.96 -10.78 3.87
CA VAL A 153 -7.18 -11.72 2.75
C VAL A 153 -5.96 -12.62 2.56
N GLY A 154 -4.76 -12.04 2.56
CA GLY A 154 -3.50 -12.81 2.47
C GLY A 154 -3.35 -13.82 3.61
N MET A 155 -3.66 -13.42 4.84
CA MET A 155 -3.64 -14.29 6.02
C MET A 155 -4.61 -15.48 5.87
N VAL A 156 -5.83 -15.23 5.40
CA VAL A 156 -6.83 -16.28 5.15
C VAL A 156 -6.34 -17.25 4.08
N LEU A 157 -5.78 -16.74 2.98
CA LEU A 157 -5.19 -17.58 1.93
C LEU A 157 -4.02 -18.42 2.44
N GLY A 158 -3.16 -17.84 3.29
CA GLY A 158 -2.07 -18.58 3.95
C GLY A 158 -2.55 -19.74 4.82
N LEU A 159 -3.66 -19.53 5.55
CA LEU A 159 -4.31 -20.58 6.36
C LEU A 159 -4.91 -21.70 5.52
N LEU A 160 -5.57 -21.33 4.42
CA LEU A 160 -6.27 -22.31 3.55
C LEU A 160 -5.29 -23.16 2.75
N LEU A 161 -4.31 -22.54 2.12
CA LEU A 161 -3.41 -23.19 1.18
C LEU A 161 -2.18 -23.83 1.85
N ARG A 162 -1.86 -23.43 3.07
CA ARG A 162 -0.76 -24.00 3.90
C ARG A 162 0.61 -24.03 3.22
N SER A 163 0.75 -23.33 2.11
CA SER A 163 1.98 -23.19 1.32
C SER A 163 2.18 -21.73 0.95
N PRO A 164 3.35 -21.11 1.25
CA PRO A 164 3.60 -19.71 0.94
C PRO A 164 3.49 -19.40 -0.55
N ILE A 165 4.04 -20.29 -1.39
CA ILE A 165 4.07 -20.10 -2.83
C ILE A 165 2.66 -20.09 -3.41
N SER A 166 1.84 -21.10 -3.05
CA SER A 166 0.46 -21.18 -3.55
C SER A 166 -0.42 -20.06 -3.02
N ALA A 167 -0.24 -19.65 -1.77
CA ALA A 167 -1.02 -18.56 -1.19
C ALA A 167 -0.74 -17.21 -1.86
N ILE A 168 0.53 -16.90 -2.13
CA ILE A 168 0.93 -15.68 -2.83
C ILE A 168 0.44 -15.73 -4.29
N SER A 169 0.71 -16.82 -5.01
CA SER A 169 0.33 -16.96 -6.42
C SER A 169 -1.17 -16.83 -6.62
N PHE A 170 -1.96 -17.53 -5.79
CA PHE A 170 -3.41 -17.45 -5.86
C PHE A 170 -3.93 -16.05 -5.50
N GLY A 171 -3.38 -15.43 -4.44
CA GLY A 171 -3.77 -14.09 -4.03
C GLY A 171 -3.51 -13.03 -5.08
N VAL A 172 -2.33 -13.06 -5.70
CA VAL A 172 -1.97 -12.11 -6.78
C VAL A 172 -2.82 -12.34 -8.03
N LEU A 173 -3.01 -13.60 -8.44
CA LEU A 173 -3.89 -13.93 -9.58
C LEU A 173 -5.33 -13.47 -9.34
N TRP A 174 -5.86 -13.73 -8.14
CA TRP A 174 -7.20 -13.30 -7.78
C TRP A 174 -7.36 -11.79 -7.88
N LEU A 175 -6.41 -11.02 -7.33
CA LEU A 175 -6.43 -9.56 -7.41
C LEU A 175 -6.40 -9.07 -8.86
N LEU A 176 -5.50 -9.61 -9.68
CA LEU A 176 -5.39 -9.23 -11.10
C LEU A 176 -6.68 -9.52 -11.86
N ILE A 177 -7.32 -10.67 -11.63
CA ILE A 177 -8.58 -11.04 -12.29
C ILE A 177 -9.73 -10.14 -11.82
N VAL A 178 -9.89 -9.98 -10.51
CA VAL A 178 -10.99 -9.19 -9.93
C VAL A 178 -10.87 -7.72 -10.32
N GLU A 179 -9.67 -7.15 -10.24
CA GLU A 179 -9.43 -5.74 -10.59
C GLU A 179 -9.72 -5.48 -12.07
N ASN A 180 -9.24 -6.34 -12.96
CA ASN A 180 -9.52 -6.22 -14.40
C ASN A 180 -11.01 -6.44 -14.73
N LEU A 181 -11.67 -7.38 -14.05
CA LEU A 181 -13.11 -7.62 -14.25
C LEU A 181 -13.94 -6.42 -13.79
N LEU A 182 -13.62 -5.83 -12.66
CA LEU A 182 -14.31 -4.64 -12.15
C LEU A 182 -14.13 -3.42 -13.08
N ILE A 183 -12.96 -3.27 -13.69
CA ILE A 183 -12.70 -2.22 -14.67
C ILE A 183 -13.48 -2.49 -15.97
N ALA A 184 -13.60 -3.75 -16.39
CA ALA A 184 -14.31 -4.12 -17.63
C ALA A 184 -15.83 -3.97 -17.53
N VAL A 185 -16.40 -4.03 -16.33
CA VAL A 185 -17.88 -3.92 -16.09
C VAL A 185 -18.32 -2.46 -15.92
N LYS A 186 -17.39 -1.50 -15.76
CA LYS A 186 -17.70 -0.08 -15.59
C LYS A 186 -17.65 0.67 -16.93
#